data_54c8013d0bc0dc96e369e40e23894827
#
_entry.id   54c8013d0bc0dc96e369e40e23894827
#
_cell.length_a   1.000
_cell.length_b   1.000
_cell.length_c   1.000
_cell.angle_alpha   90.00
_cell.angle_beta   90.00
_cell.angle_gamma   90.00
#
_symmetry.space_group_name_H-M   'P 1'
#
loop_
_entity.id
_entity.type
_entity.pdbx_description
1 polymer ?
#
loop_
_entity_poly.entity_id
_entity_poly.type
_entity_poly.pdbx_seq_one_letter_code
_entity_poly.pdbx_strand_id
1 'polypeptide(L)'
;MKLKEAYSLIEAERGGLATIHTSFSEFPEGILAHYQFYKSIMLQEGLPLERADREHLAVGVSKANACPYCIAHHEEALKNTKTKVDKDRARALDLLAETLTKTPWKSSALHSDFLRSGFTEAQWQHAIMVVSYFNFVNRCAHARGLEIEADFESTCS
;
A
#
# COMPACT_ATOMS: atom_id res chain seq x y z
N MET A 1 -22.70 2.91 -11.20
CA MET A 1 -22.77 3.24 -9.74
C MET A 1 -22.74 4.75 -9.59
N LYS A 2 -23.47 5.29 -8.62
CA LYS A 2 -23.40 6.74 -8.36
C LYS A 2 -22.23 7.04 -7.42
N LEU A 3 -21.56 8.18 -7.65
CA LEU A 3 -20.43 8.63 -6.83
C LEU A 3 -20.74 8.61 -5.33
N LYS A 4 -21.93 9.06 -4.93
CA LYS A 4 -22.38 9.06 -3.54
C LYS A 4 -22.40 7.65 -2.92
N GLU A 5 -22.76 6.64 -3.68
CA GLU A 5 -22.81 5.25 -3.20
C GLU A 5 -21.38 4.72 -2.94
N ALA A 6 -20.44 5.03 -3.85
CA ALA A 6 -19.04 4.66 -3.67
C ALA A 6 -18.43 5.32 -2.41
N TYR A 7 -18.68 6.60 -2.22
CA TYR A 7 -18.19 7.34 -1.06
C TYR A 7 -18.79 6.83 0.24
N SER A 8 -20.13 6.63 0.29
CA SER A 8 -20.79 6.12 1.49
C SER A 8 -20.26 4.75 1.91
N LEU A 9 -19.94 3.88 0.96
CA LEU A 9 -19.37 2.57 1.25
C LEU A 9 -17.95 2.70 1.86
N ILE A 10 -17.11 3.53 1.27
CA ILE A 10 -15.74 3.75 1.77
C ILE A 10 -15.76 4.40 3.16
N GLU A 11 -16.61 5.41 3.36
CA GLU A 11 -16.76 6.06 4.67
C GLU A 11 -17.24 5.10 5.76
N ALA A 12 -18.22 4.26 5.43
CA ALA A 12 -18.75 3.27 6.39
C ALA A 12 -17.71 2.23 6.82
N GLU A 13 -16.81 1.85 5.92
CA GLU A 13 -15.81 0.80 6.17
C GLU A 13 -14.49 1.35 6.72
N ARG A 14 -14.08 2.55 6.30
CA ARG A 14 -12.78 3.14 6.63
C ARG A 14 -12.87 4.24 7.70
N GLY A 15 -14.04 4.80 7.93
CA GLY A 15 -14.24 5.93 8.83
C GLY A 15 -13.98 7.31 8.20
N GLY A 16 -13.69 7.39 6.91
CA GLY A 16 -13.49 8.65 6.16
C GLY A 16 -12.95 8.46 4.76
N LEU A 17 -12.96 9.55 3.98
CA LEU A 17 -12.41 9.61 2.64
C LEU A 17 -11.02 10.25 2.67
N ALA A 18 -10.05 9.61 2.02
CA ALA A 18 -8.77 10.24 1.71
C ALA A 18 -8.85 10.97 0.34
N THR A 19 -7.98 11.94 0.11
CA THR A 19 -7.94 12.70 -1.15
C THR A 19 -7.79 11.81 -2.38
N ILE A 20 -7.12 10.67 -2.26
CA ILE A 20 -7.04 9.69 -3.36
C ILE A 20 -8.43 9.23 -3.83
N HIS A 21 -9.41 9.09 -2.93
CA HIS A 21 -10.76 8.69 -3.30
C HIS A 21 -11.52 9.83 -3.98
N THR A 22 -11.40 11.05 -3.46
CA THR A 22 -12.13 12.21 -4.00
C THR A 22 -11.57 12.75 -5.30
N SER A 23 -10.28 12.48 -5.59
CA SER A 23 -9.61 12.96 -6.80
C SER A 23 -10.05 12.28 -8.10
N PHE A 24 -10.81 11.18 -8.03
CA PHE A 24 -11.33 10.45 -9.19
C PHE A 24 -12.86 10.46 -9.28
N SER A 25 -13.51 11.53 -8.81
CA SER A 25 -14.98 11.68 -8.70
C SER A 25 -15.77 11.42 -10.00
N GLU A 26 -15.14 11.63 -11.16
CA GLU A 26 -15.75 11.34 -12.47
C GLU A 26 -15.71 9.86 -12.88
N PHE A 27 -15.08 9.00 -12.05
CA PHE A 27 -14.98 7.56 -12.31
C PHE A 27 -15.25 6.73 -11.03
N PRO A 28 -16.51 6.70 -10.54
CA PRO A 28 -16.88 6.03 -9.29
C PRO A 28 -16.55 4.55 -9.23
N GLU A 29 -16.69 3.83 -10.35
CA GLU A 29 -16.34 2.42 -10.46
C GLU A 29 -14.84 2.19 -10.23
N GLY A 30 -14.00 3.09 -10.71
CA GLY A 30 -12.55 3.04 -10.50
C GLY A 30 -12.17 3.29 -9.04
N ILE A 31 -12.85 4.23 -8.37
CA ILE A 31 -12.65 4.49 -6.93
C ILE A 31 -12.97 3.23 -6.12
N LEU A 32 -14.11 2.61 -6.39
CA LEU A 32 -14.54 1.42 -5.66
C LEU A 32 -13.62 0.23 -5.90
N ALA A 33 -13.23 -0.03 -7.15
CA ALA A 33 -12.28 -1.10 -7.50
C ALA A 33 -10.93 -0.89 -6.82
N HIS A 34 -10.42 0.34 -6.82
CA HIS A 34 -9.22 0.74 -6.10
C HIS A 34 -9.33 0.44 -4.60
N TYR A 35 -10.39 0.91 -3.96
CA TYR A 35 -10.61 0.71 -2.53
C TYR A 35 -10.77 -0.78 -2.17
N GLN A 36 -11.50 -1.55 -2.96
CA GLN A 36 -11.65 -3.00 -2.75
C GLN A 36 -10.32 -3.74 -2.87
N PHE A 37 -9.47 -3.37 -3.83
CA PHE A 37 -8.14 -3.94 -3.95
C PHE A 37 -7.29 -3.60 -2.72
N TYR A 38 -7.24 -2.33 -2.32
CA TYR A 38 -6.55 -1.91 -1.10
C TYR A 38 -7.01 -2.69 0.12
N LYS A 39 -8.32 -2.76 0.34
CA LYS A 39 -8.91 -3.48 1.47
C LYS A 39 -8.48 -4.95 1.48
N SER A 40 -8.52 -5.64 0.33
CA SER A 40 -8.23 -7.06 0.24
C SER A 40 -6.77 -7.42 0.52
N ILE A 41 -5.82 -6.52 0.26
CA ILE A 41 -4.38 -6.79 0.47
C ILE A 41 -3.78 -6.07 1.68
N MET A 42 -4.46 -5.04 2.20
CA MET A 42 -3.91 -4.22 3.30
C MET A 42 -4.71 -4.31 4.60
N LEU A 43 -6.04 -4.46 4.56
CA LEU A 43 -6.87 -4.26 5.74
C LEU A 43 -7.50 -5.54 6.31
N GLN A 44 -7.70 -6.58 5.50
CA GLN A 44 -8.34 -7.80 5.96
C GLN A 44 -7.50 -8.52 7.02
N GLU A 45 -8.18 -9.21 7.93
CA GLU A 45 -7.56 -10.12 8.90
C GLU A 45 -7.09 -11.41 8.22
N GLY A 46 -6.10 -12.07 8.84
CA GLY A 46 -5.60 -13.37 8.36
C GLY A 46 -4.80 -13.32 7.05
N LEU A 47 -4.38 -12.14 6.61
CA LEU A 47 -3.51 -12.01 5.44
C LEU A 47 -2.13 -12.62 5.68
N PRO A 48 -1.44 -13.15 4.64
CA PRO A 48 -0.15 -13.83 4.81
C PRO A 48 0.94 -12.98 5.47
N LEU A 49 1.06 -11.71 5.09
CA LEU A 49 1.99 -10.76 5.72
C LEU A 49 1.33 -10.07 6.92
N GLU A 50 2.11 -9.84 7.96
CA GLU A 50 1.73 -8.98 9.08
C GLU A 50 1.44 -7.54 8.61
N ARG A 51 0.64 -6.80 9.38
CA ARG A 51 0.33 -5.40 9.04
C ARG A 51 1.60 -4.54 8.93
N ALA A 52 2.56 -4.73 9.83
CA ALA A 52 3.83 -4.02 9.81
C ALA A 52 4.63 -4.28 8.52
N ASP A 53 4.69 -5.54 8.04
CA ASP A 53 5.38 -5.87 6.77
C ASP A 53 4.70 -5.18 5.57
N ARG A 54 3.36 -5.15 5.55
CA ARG A 54 2.58 -4.51 4.47
C ARG A 54 2.80 -3.00 4.43
N GLU A 55 2.78 -2.34 5.58
CA GLU A 55 3.04 -0.90 5.67
C GLU A 55 4.51 -0.58 5.37
N HIS A 56 5.45 -1.43 5.78
CA HIS A 56 6.87 -1.29 5.44
C HIS A 56 7.09 -1.32 3.92
N LEU A 57 6.46 -2.28 3.22
CA LEU A 57 6.48 -2.33 1.75
C LEU A 57 5.86 -1.09 1.12
N ALA A 58 4.72 -0.62 1.65
CA ALA A 58 4.04 0.58 1.17
C ALA A 58 4.95 1.81 1.23
N VAL A 59 5.64 2.00 2.37
CA VAL A 59 6.63 3.08 2.56
C VAL A 59 7.80 2.91 1.59
N GLY A 60 8.37 1.71 1.48
CA GLY A 60 9.51 1.42 0.60
C GLY A 60 9.20 1.76 -0.87
N VAL A 61 8.06 1.29 -1.39
CA VAL A 61 7.62 1.59 -2.76
C VAL A 61 7.37 3.09 -2.95
N SER A 62 6.71 3.73 -1.98
CA SER A 62 6.39 5.15 -2.07
C SER A 62 7.64 6.03 -2.06
N LYS A 63 8.67 5.66 -1.29
CA LYS A 63 10.00 6.29 -1.34
C LYS A 63 10.69 6.08 -2.68
N ALA A 64 10.68 4.86 -3.20
CA ALA A 64 11.25 4.54 -4.49
C ALA A 64 10.57 5.31 -5.65
N ASN A 65 9.29 5.60 -5.55
CA ASN A 65 8.52 6.41 -6.50
C ASN A 65 8.49 7.90 -6.17
N ALA A 66 9.14 8.36 -5.10
CA ALA A 66 9.15 9.74 -4.64
C ALA A 66 7.72 10.34 -4.50
N CYS A 67 6.80 9.60 -3.85
CA CYS A 67 5.42 10.02 -3.63
C CYS A 67 5.22 10.57 -2.20
N PRO A 68 5.33 11.90 -1.96
CA PRO A 68 5.24 12.47 -0.61
C PRO A 68 3.89 12.16 0.08
N TYR A 69 2.79 12.25 -0.66
CA TYR A 69 1.45 11.91 -0.19
C TYR A 69 1.39 10.50 0.38
N CYS A 70 1.86 9.52 -0.40
CA CYS A 70 1.81 8.12 0.01
C CYS A 70 2.81 7.82 1.15
N ILE A 71 4.00 8.44 1.13
CA ILE A 71 4.99 8.29 2.21
C ILE A 71 4.37 8.72 3.54
N ALA A 72 3.79 9.93 3.61
CA ALA A 72 3.22 10.46 4.85
C ALA A 72 2.14 9.53 5.44
N HIS A 73 1.18 9.11 4.62
CA HIS A 73 0.09 8.22 5.04
C HIS A 73 0.59 6.88 5.57
N HIS A 74 1.54 6.25 4.88
CA HIS A 74 2.00 4.90 5.24
C HIS A 74 3.09 4.88 6.30
N GLU A 75 3.89 5.93 6.45
CA GLU A 75 4.77 6.09 7.61
C GLU A 75 3.97 6.24 8.90
N GLU A 76 2.87 7.00 8.86
CA GLU A 76 1.98 7.13 10.02
C GLU A 76 1.28 5.80 10.34
N ALA A 77 0.73 5.12 9.33
CA ALA A 77 0.13 3.80 9.52
C ALA A 77 1.14 2.78 10.09
N LEU A 78 2.40 2.80 9.62
CA LEU A 78 3.48 1.94 10.13
C LEU A 78 3.80 2.21 11.60
N LYS A 79 3.85 3.47 12.03
CA LYS A 79 4.04 3.83 13.44
C LYS A 79 2.94 3.25 14.35
N ASN A 80 1.72 3.19 13.83
CA ASN A 80 0.54 2.72 14.57
C ASN A 80 0.41 1.18 14.59
N THR A 81 1.30 0.44 13.92
CA THR A 81 1.29 -1.02 13.97
C THR A 81 1.70 -1.56 15.34
N LYS A 82 1.06 -2.66 15.78
CA LYS A 82 1.35 -3.32 17.06
C LYS A 82 2.70 -4.03 17.09
N THR A 83 3.17 -4.48 15.93
CA THR A 83 4.43 -5.22 15.76
C THR A 83 5.42 -4.38 14.98
N LYS A 84 6.71 -4.67 15.17
CA LYS A 84 7.78 -4.06 14.37
C LYS A 84 8.37 -5.10 13.44
N VAL A 85 8.77 -4.68 12.25
CA VAL A 85 9.50 -5.53 11.31
C VAL A 85 10.91 -5.74 11.86
N ASP A 86 11.36 -6.99 11.97
CA ASP A 86 12.75 -7.27 12.33
C ASP A 86 13.71 -6.91 11.18
N LYS A 87 15.02 -6.80 11.50
CA LYS A 87 16.01 -6.25 10.57
C LYS A 87 16.22 -7.10 9.31
N ASP A 88 16.18 -8.42 9.43
CA ASP A 88 16.44 -9.30 8.29
C ASP A 88 15.22 -9.31 7.35
N ARG A 89 14.02 -9.34 7.94
CA ARG A 89 12.77 -9.19 7.18
C ARG A 89 12.71 -7.82 6.51
N ALA A 90 13.03 -6.75 7.22
CA ALA A 90 13.03 -5.38 6.67
C ALA A 90 13.93 -5.28 5.44
N ARG A 91 15.14 -5.83 5.50
CA ARG A 91 16.07 -5.82 4.37
C ARG A 91 15.51 -6.55 3.14
N ALA A 92 14.87 -7.70 3.32
CA ALA A 92 14.25 -8.44 2.22
C ALA A 92 13.07 -7.70 1.61
N LEU A 93 12.23 -7.05 2.44
CA LEU A 93 11.11 -6.22 2.00
C LEU A 93 11.59 -4.98 1.24
N ASP A 94 12.61 -4.28 1.74
CA ASP A 94 13.22 -3.11 1.09
C ASP A 94 13.76 -3.47 -0.30
N LEU A 95 14.50 -4.58 -0.38
CA LEU A 95 15.09 -5.03 -1.64
C LEU A 95 14.00 -5.39 -2.67
N LEU A 96 12.92 -6.05 -2.24
CA LEU A 96 11.78 -6.36 -3.10
C LEU A 96 11.06 -5.07 -3.55
N ALA A 97 10.76 -4.17 -2.61
CA ALA A 97 10.09 -2.90 -2.90
C ALA A 97 10.86 -2.09 -3.95
N GLU A 98 12.17 -1.93 -3.77
CA GLU A 98 13.01 -1.18 -4.70
C GLU A 98 13.14 -1.88 -6.05
N THR A 99 13.46 -3.19 -6.05
CA THR A 99 13.71 -3.94 -7.29
C THR A 99 12.45 -4.03 -8.15
N LEU A 100 11.31 -4.41 -7.56
CA LEU A 100 10.05 -4.53 -8.30
C LEU A 100 9.53 -3.16 -8.79
N THR A 101 9.92 -2.08 -8.12
CA THR A 101 9.57 -0.71 -8.54
C THR A 101 10.49 -0.20 -9.66
N LYS A 102 11.81 -0.36 -9.53
CA LYS A 102 12.79 0.26 -10.43
C LYS A 102 13.22 -0.64 -11.59
N THR A 103 13.29 -1.95 -11.35
CA THR A 103 13.78 -2.95 -12.30
C THR A 103 12.97 -4.24 -12.23
N PRO A 104 11.62 -4.19 -12.49
CA PRO A 104 10.70 -5.29 -12.23
C PRO A 104 11.11 -6.61 -12.88
N TRP A 105 11.77 -6.59 -14.02
CA TRP A 105 12.28 -7.79 -14.70
C TRP A 105 13.39 -8.55 -13.95
N LYS A 106 13.92 -7.97 -12.86
CA LYS A 106 14.91 -8.62 -11.99
C LYS A 106 14.28 -9.24 -10.73
N SER A 107 13.02 -8.97 -10.45
CA SER A 107 12.40 -9.29 -9.15
C SER A 107 12.29 -10.79 -8.90
N SER A 108 12.07 -11.60 -9.94
CA SER A 108 11.95 -13.05 -9.79
C SER A 108 13.22 -13.71 -9.22
N ALA A 109 14.38 -13.10 -9.43
CA ALA A 109 15.65 -13.60 -8.88
C ALA A 109 15.73 -13.46 -7.35
N LEU A 110 14.91 -12.61 -6.74
CA LEU A 110 14.89 -12.41 -5.28
C LEU A 110 14.14 -13.51 -4.52
N HIS A 111 13.37 -14.34 -5.20
CA HIS A 111 12.46 -15.32 -4.58
C HIS A 111 13.15 -16.19 -3.53
N SER A 112 14.25 -16.88 -3.90
CA SER A 112 14.95 -17.78 -2.97
C SER A 112 15.52 -17.05 -1.75
N ASP A 113 16.04 -15.84 -1.93
CA ASP A 113 16.61 -15.05 -0.83
C ASP A 113 15.51 -14.53 0.09
N PHE A 114 14.36 -14.15 -0.47
CA PHE A 114 13.20 -13.74 0.29
C PHE A 114 12.70 -14.86 1.20
N LEU A 115 12.58 -16.09 0.68
CA LEU A 115 12.21 -17.25 1.50
C LEU A 115 13.26 -17.57 2.58
N ARG A 116 14.56 -17.46 2.27
CA ARG A 116 15.63 -17.64 3.25
C ARG A 116 15.61 -16.61 4.39
N SER A 117 15.03 -15.43 4.15
CA SER A 117 14.82 -14.41 5.19
C SER A 117 13.62 -14.69 6.12
N GLY A 118 13.08 -15.92 6.08
CA GLY A 118 12.02 -16.37 6.98
C GLY A 118 10.60 -16.10 6.49
N PHE A 119 10.42 -15.79 5.20
CA PHE A 119 9.10 -15.67 4.59
C PHE A 119 8.64 -16.98 3.97
N THR A 120 7.33 -17.16 3.89
CA THR A 120 6.68 -18.27 3.18
C THR A 120 6.36 -17.89 1.73
N GLU A 121 6.03 -18.91 0.92
CA GLU A 121 5.57 -18.69 -0.46
C GLU A 121 4.31 -17.80 -0.53
N ALA A 122 3.36 -18.00 0.39
CA ALA A 122 2.16 -17.16 0.45
C ALA A 122 2.51 -15.71 0.77
N GLN A 123 3.50 -15.47 1.63
CA GLN A 123 3.99 -14.13 1.95
C GLN A 123 4.73 -13.48 0.78
N TRP A 124 5.49 -14.25 -0.01
CA TRP A 124 6.11 -13.79 -1.24
C TRP A 124 5.06 -13.30 -2.25
N GLN A 125 4.03 -14.12 -2.52
CA GLN A 125 2.95 -13.76 -3.43
C GLN A 125 2.19 -12.52 -2.95
N HIS A 126 1.91 -12.45 -1.65
CA HIS A 126 1.25 -11.28 -1.06
C HIS A 126 2.13 -10.03 -1.17
N ALA A 127 3.43 -10.12 -0.90
CA ALA A 127 4.37 -9.00 -1.03
C ALA A 127 4.40 -8.43 -2.46
N ILE A 128 4.41 -9.29 -3.48
CA ILE A 128 4.31 -8.86 -4.89
C ILE A 128 3.02 -8.06 -5.13
N MET A 129 1.88 -8.52 -4.62
CA MET A 129 0.60 -7.81 -4.78
C MET A 129 0.63 -6.45 -4.10
N VAL A 130 1.18 -6.35 -2.89
CA VAL A 130 1.32 -5.08 -2.16
C VAL A 130 2.22 -4.11 -2.93
N VAL A 131 3.41 -4.54 -3.34
CA VAL A 131 4.35 -3.68 -4.11
C VAL A 131 3.73 -3.22 -5.42
N SER A 132 3.05 -4.12 -6.15
CA SER A 132 2.41 -3.80 -7.42
C SER A 132 1.27 -2.80 -7.25
N TYR A 133 0.46 -2.96 -6.21
CA TYR A 133 -0.60 -2.04 -5.86
C TYR A 133 -0.03 -0.63 -5.54
N PHE A 134 1.02 -0.53 -4.73
CA PHE A 134 1.61 0.78 -4.41
C PHE A 134 2.27 1.44 -5.62
N ASN A 135 2.81 0.67 -6.55
CA ASN A 135 3.25 1.20 -7.83
C ASN A 135 2.08 1.77 -8.66
N PHE A 136 0.91 1.15 -8.61
CA PHE A 136 -0.31 1.69 -9.22
C PHE A 136 -0.76 2.97 -8.52
N VAL A 137 -0.98 2.95 -7.21
CA VAL A 137 -1.57 4.10 -6.50
C VAL A 137 -0.64 5.30 -6.43
N ASN A 138 0.69 5.10 -6.32
CA ASN A 138 1.65 6.21 -6.37
C ASN A 138 1.57 6.96 -7.72
N ARG A 139 1.39 6.23 -8.83
CA ARG A 139 1.20 6.86 -10.15
C ARG A 139 -0.11 7.64 -10.23
N CYS A 140 -1.19 7.12 -9.65
CA CYS A 140 -2.44 7.84 -9.52
C CYS A 140 -2.27 9.14 -8.72
N ALA A 141 -1.58 9.08 -7.59
CA ALA A 141 -1.32 10.23 -6.74
C ALA A 141 -0.50 11.30 -7.46
N HIS A 142 0.59 10.92 -8.14
CA HIS A 142 1.40 11.84 -8.95
C HIS A 142 0.60 12.46 -10.09
N ALA A 143 -0.13 11.65 -10.85
CA ALA A 143 -0.91 12.14 -12.00
C ALA A 143 -2.02 13.11 -11.59
N ARG A 144 -2.53 13.01 -10.36
CA ARG A 144 -3.54 13.91 -9.80
C ARG A 144 -2.96 15.05 -8.96
N GLY A 145 -1.65 15.11 -8.77
CA GLY A 145 -0.99 16.13 -7.96
C GLY A 145 -1.51 16.17 -6.52
N LEU A 146 -1.66 15.00 -5.87
CA LEU A 146 -2.25 14.95 -4.55
C LEU A 146 -1.35 15.60 -3.51
N GLU A 147 -1.94 16.47 -2.69
CA GLU A 147 -1.33 17.09 -1.53
C GLU A 147 -1.79 16.38 -0.25
N ILE A 148 -0.94 16.43 0.79
CA ILE A 148 -1.22 15.82 2.08
C ILE A 148 -2.34 16.64 2.76
N GLU A 149 -3.39 15.97 3.22
CA GLU A 149 -4.46 16.59 3.99
C GLU A 149 -3.97 17.06 5.36
N ALA A 150 -4.53 18.17 5.86
CA ALA A 150 -4.13 18.73 7.16
C ALA A 150 -4.40 17.77 8.33
N ASP A 151 -5.36 16.87 8.18
CA ASP A 151 -5.80 15.89 9.18
C ASP A 151 -5.51 14.42 8.77
N PHE A 152 -4.54 14.20 7.87
CA PHE A 152 -4.25 12.87 7.30
C PHE A 152 -3.99 11.80 8.38
N GLU A 153 -3.42 12.18 9.53
CA GLU A 153 -3.14 11.26 10.64
C GLU A 153 -4.40 10.57 11.16
N SER A 154 -5.55 11.26 11.13
CA SER A 154 -6.84 10.70 11.55
C SER A 154 -7.35 9.59 10.64
N THR A 155 -6.83 9.49 9.43
CA THR A 155 -7.23 8.50 8.42
C THR A 155 -6.24 7.33 8.29
N CYS A 156 -5.16 7.33 9.06
CA CYS A 156 -4.08 6.33 9.03
C CYS A 156 -4.22 5.30 10.17
N SER A 157 -5.32 4.57 10.22
CA SER A 157 -5.56 3.51 11.22
C SER A 157 -5.23 2.12 10.70
#